data_a6446ea8bd89cde372aed7ca6bf90c6f
#
_entry.id   a6446ea8bd89cde372aed7ca6bf90c6f
#
_cell.length_a   1.000
_cell.length_b   1.000
_cell.length_c   1.000
_cell.angle_alpha   90.00
_cell.angle_beta   90.00
_cell.angle_gamma   90.00
#
_symmetry.space_group_name_H-M   'P 1'
#
loop_
_entity.id
_entity.type
_entity.pdbx_description
1 polymer ?
#
loop_
_entity_poly.entity_id
_entity_poly.type
_entity_poly.pdbx_seq_one_letter_code
_entity_poly.pdbx_strand_id
1 'polypeptide(L)'
;MGNRGCLHNDKGSIRRLYQLKRWIICVLEFKDRHRSVMTPGHYTELFFLDEATALAAGHRPCAECQRERYNLFRKIYAKANHEFANIERPPAPMIDELLHRERITDDNKKRTYVSRLVDLPDGCFVTFDTDPNAYLVSKNELLRWTPFGYEARGKTSTDRTDYTQRPVDSGDGNLRRFERIPLDRERLLKVSSNNYPSNPPAPNLSSNVIVLTPRSIVRAIQAGYQPQISLT
;
A
#
# COMPACT_ATOMS: atom_id res chain seq x y z
N MET A 1 0.69 -9.59 -3.03
CA MET A 1 -0.68 -9.45 -3.59
C MET A 1 -1.67 -9.16 -2.47
N GLY A 2 -2.61 -8.23 -2.66
CA GLY A 2 -3.64 -7.89 -1.69
C GLY A 2 -5.00 -8.48 -2.03
N ASN A 3 -5.84 -8.68 -1.00
CA ASN A 3 -7.19 -9.21 -1.13
C ASN A 3 -8.15 -8.50 -0.15
N ARG A 4 -9.26 -7.96 -0.68
CA ARG A 4 -10.36 -7.30 0.07
C ARG A 4 -11.72 -7.93 -0.25
N GLY A 5 -11.73 -9.11 -0.88
CA GLY A 5 -12.90 -9.77 -1.46
C GLY A 5 -13.07 -9.51 -2.96
N CYS A 6 -14.21 -9.85 -3.50
CA CYS A 6 -14.55 -9.62 -4.90
C CYS A 6 -14.97 -8.16 -5.11
N LEU A 7 -14.14 -7.38 -5.81
CA LEU A 7 -14.36 -5.94 -6.03
C LEU A 7 -14.90 -5.64 -7.44
N HIS A 8 -14.72 -6.59 -8.37
CA HIS A 8 -15.08 -6.46 -9.78
C HIS A 8 -16.37 -7.22 -10.13
N ASN A 9 -16.95 -6.88 -11.24
CA ASN A 9 -18.04 -7.64 -11.87
C ASN A 9 -17.48 -8.62 -12.92
N ASP A 10 -18.35 -9.38 -13.56
CA ASP A 10 -17.99 -10.37 -14.59
C ASP A 10 -17.30 -9.77 -15.83
N LYS A 11 -17.42 -8.44 -16.03
CA LYS A 11 -16.74 -7.68 -17.08
C LYS A 11 -15.40 -7.10 -16.64
N GLY A 12 -14.90 -7.43 -15.42
CA GLY A 12 -13.65 -6.91 -14.88
C GLY A 12 -13.70 -5.46 -14.38
N SER A 13 -14.85 -4.81 -14.36
CA SER A 13 -14.98 -3.42 -13.87
C SER A 13 -15.09 -3.40 -12.35
N ILE A 14 -14.30 -2.55 -11.69
CA ILE A 14 -14.34 -2.36 -10.24
C ILE A 14 -15.66 -1.68 -9.84
N ARG A 15 -16.37 -2.28 -8.89
CA ARG A 15 -17.70 -1.85 -8.41
C ARG A 15 -17.70 -1.39 -6.96
N ARG A 16 -16.72 -1.80 -6.16
CA ARG A 16 -16.65 -1.45 -4.74
C ARG A 16 -15.19 -1.38 -4.29
N LEU A 17 -14.94 -0.63 -3.23
CA LEU A 17 -13.59 -0.49 -2.67
C LEU A 17 -13.18 -1.71 -1.85
N TYR A 18 -14.14 -2.38 -1.23
CA TYR A 18 -13.95 -3.62 -0.48
C TYR A 18 -15.27 -4.38 -0.40
N GLN A 19 -15.16 -5.68 -0.14
CA GLN A 19 -16.30 -6.55 0.20
C GLN A 19 -16.19 -7.04 1.64
N LEU A 20 -14.96 -7.24 2.11
CA LEU A 20 -14.66 -7.78 3.43
C LEU A 20 -13.85 -6.79 4.24
N LYS A 21 -14.07 -6.73 5.57
CA LYS A 21 -13.18 -5.99 6.48
C LYS A 21 -11.80 -6.66 6.61
N ARG A 22 -11.64 -7.89 6.19
CA ARG A 22 -10.38 -8.62 6.16
C ARG A 22 -9.57 -8.24 4.92
N TRP A 23 -8.63 -7.32 5.09
CA TRP A 23 -7.70 -6.92 4.04
C TRP A 23 -6.35 -7.57 4.30
N ILE A 24 -5.94 -8.49 3.45
CA ILE A 24 -4.76 -9.33 3.66
C ILE A 24 -3.74 -9.21 2.55
N ILE A 25 -2.47 -9.38 2.92
CA ILE A 25 -1.33 -9.49 2.01
C ILE A 25 -1.05 -10.98 1.82
N CYS A 26 -1.17 -11.47 0.59
CA CYS A 26 -0.83 -12.84 0.22
C CYS A 26 0.49 -12.87 -0.56
N VAL A 27 1.18 -14.01 -0.55
CA VAL A 27 2.27 -14.28 -1.49
C VAL A 27 1.71 -14.44 -2.91
N LEU A 28 2.56 -14.31 -3.92
CA LEU A 28 2.15 -14.50 -5.32
C LEU A 28 1.93 -15.99 -5.63
N GLU A 29 2.80 -16.85 -5.13
CA GLU A 29 2.76 -18.29 -5.33
C GLU A 29 2.52 -19.01 -4.00
N PHE A 30 1.53 -19.89 -3.95
CA PHE A 30 1.21 -20.68 -2.75
C PHE A 30 0.50 -21.99 -3.09
N LYS A 31 1.15 -23.12 -2.77
CA LYS A 31 0.60 -24.49 -2.92
C LYS A 31 0.08 -24.75 -4.35
N ASP A 32 0.85 -24.36 -5.34
CA ASP A 32 0.53 -24.55 -6.77
C ASP A 32 -0.85 -24.04 -7.18
N ARG A 33 -1.38 -23.06 -6.44
CA ARG A 33 -2.68 -22.44 -6.77
C ARG A 33 -2.50 -21.46 -7.93
N HIS A 34 -2.84 -21.88 -9.11
CA HIS A 34 -2.88 -21.04 -10.31
C HIS A 34 -4.30 -20.63 -10.63
N ARG A 35 -4.51 -19.36 -10.86
CA ARG A 35 -5.79 -18.80 -11.29
C ARG A 35 -5.56 -17.56 -12.14
N SER A 36 -6.40 -17.40 -13.17
CA SER A 36 -6.40 -16.16 -13.94
C SER A 36 -6.81 -14.97 -13.03
N VAL A 37 -6.11 -13.85 -13.20
CA VAL A 37 -6.42 -12.60 -12.48
C VAL A 37 -7.82 -12.14 -12.90
N MET A 38 -8.56 -11.55 -11.95
CA MET A 38 -9.92 -11.03 -12.16
C MET A 38 -10.95 -12.10 -12.58
N THR A 39 -10.78 -13.35 -12.13
CA THR A 39 -11.74 -14.41 -12.41
C THR A 39 -13.13 -14.07 -11.84
N PRO A 40 -14.21 -14.09 -12.63
CA PRO A 40 -15.56 -13.80 -12.16
C PRO A 40 -15.96 -14.60 -10.91
N GLY A 41 -16.63 -13.94 -9.96
CA GLY A 41 -17.07 -14.56 -8.71
C GLY A 41 -15.97 -14.80 -7.67
N HIS A 42 -14.72 -14.51 -7.98
CA HIS A 42 -13.58 -14.65 -7.07
C HIS A 42 -13.10 -13.31 -6.53
N TYR A 43 -12.17 -13.33 -5.55
CA TYR A 43 -11.60 -12.10 -5.03
C TYR A 43 -10.76 -11.38 -6.11
N THR A 44 -10.69 -10.06 -6.02
CA THR A 44 -9.88 -9.22 -6.90
C THR A 44 -8.45 -9.17 -6.38
N GLU A 45 -7.50 -9.45 -7.24
CA GLU A 45 -6.08 -9.34 -6.96
C GLU A 45 -5.66 -7.86 -6.98
N LEU A 46 -5.05 -7.40 -5.87
CA LEU A 46 -4.45 -6.08 -5.75
C LEU A 46 -2.93 -6.25 -5.62
N PHE A 47 -2.17 -5.59 -6.49
CA PHE A 47 -0.72 -5.71 -6.45
C PHE A 47 -0.11 -4.51 -5.71
N PHE A 48 0.82 -4.80 -4.81
CA PHE A 48 1.59 -3.81 -4.05
C PHE A 48 3.06 -3.95 -4.43
N LEU A 49 3.79 -2.83 -4.41
CA LEU A 49 5.23 -2.84 -4.62
C LEU A 49 5.92 -3.73 -3.58
N ASP A 50 5.50 -3.56 -2.31
CA ASP A 50 6.06 -4.27 -1.16
C ASP A 50 5.08 -4.34 0.02
N GLU A 51 5.55 -4.84 1.17
CA GLU A 51 4.74 -4.93 2.37
C GLU A 51 4.44 -3.55 2.97
N ALA A 52 5.40 -2.61 2.94
CA ALA A 52 5.19 -1.26 3.48
C ALA A 52 4.05 -0.54 2.76
N THR A 53 4.00 -0.63 1.42
CA THR A 53 2.89 -0.11 0.60
C THR A 53 1.56 -0.77 0.96
N ALA A 54 1.54 -2.08 1.16
CA ALA A 54 0.34 -2.81 1.52
C ALA A 54 -0.15 -2.47 2.94
N LEU A 55 0.76 -2.33 3.91
CA LEU A 55 0.45 -1.88 5.27
C LEU A 55 -0.09 -0.45 5.27
N ALA A 56 0.49 0.46 4.50
CA ALA A 56 -0.01 1.82 4.32
C ALA A 56 -1.43 1.84 3.75
N ALA A 57 -1.75 0.91 2.86
CA ALA A 57 -3.11 0.70 2.37
C ALA A 57 -4.04 0.02 3.39
N GLY A 58 -3.55 -0.35 4.58
CA GLY A 58 -4.31 -0.94 5.68
C GLY A 58 -4.51 -2.46 5.57
N HIS A 59 -3.64 -3.16 4.84
CA HIS A 59 -3.60 -4.63 4.80
C HIS A 59 -2.70 -5.18 5.90
N ARG A 60 -2.87 -6.43 6.25
CA ARG A 60 -1.99 -7.19 7.15
C ARG A 60 -1.56 -8.52 6.51
N PRO A 61 -0.47 -9.15 6.97
CA PRO A 61 -0.05 -10.46 6.47
C PRO A 61 -1.16 -11.51 6.55
N CYS A 62 -1.25 -12.37 5.56
CA CYS A 62 -2.23 -13.46 5.51
C CYS A 62 -1.88 -14.55 6.54
N ALA A 63 -2.86 -14.97 7.33
CA ALA A 63 -2.68 -16.03 8.32
C ALA A 63 -2.49 -17.43 7.72
N GLU A 64 -2.76 -17.61 6.43
CA GLU A 64 -2.60 -18.88 5.72
C GLU A 64 -1.27 -18.94 4.98
N CYS A 65 -1.07 -18.10 3.97
CA CYS A 65 0.10 -18.18 3.09
C CYS A 65 1.35 -17.47 3.62
N GLN A 66 1.20 -16.62 4.67
CA GLN A 66 2.29 -15.93 5.36
C GLN A 66 2.21 -16.15 6.88
N ARG A 67 2.02 -17.39 7.31
CA ARG A 67 1.70 -17.72 8.71
C ARG A 67 2.73 -17.20 9.71
N GLU A 68 4.01 -17.36 9.44
CA GLU A 68 5.08 -16.88 10.33
C GLU A 68 5.07 -15.34 10.42
N ARG A 69 4.99 -14.69 9.27
CA ARG A 69 4.93 -13.24 9.18
C ARG A 69 3.68 -12.70 9.88
N TYR A 70 2.53 -13.34 9.70
CA TYR A 70 1.29 -13.01 10.40
C TYR A 70 1.42 -13.17 11.92
N ASN A 71 2.04 -14.26 12.40
CA ASN A 71 2.22 -14.49 13.83
C ASN A 71 3.15 -13.45 14.46
N LEU A 72 4.22 -13.07 13.77
CA LEU A 72 5.12 -12.00 14.19
C LEU A 72 4.36 -10.65 14.24
N PHE A 73 3.67 -10.31 13.15
CA PHE A 73 2.85 -9.10 13.09
C PHE A 73 1.84 -9.07 14.24
N ARG A 74 1.04 -10.12 14.41
CA ARG A 74 0.00 -10.22 15.44
C ARG A 74 0.57 -10.03 16.85
N LYS A 75 1.72 -10.65 17.18
CA LYS A 75 2.36 -10.54 18.48
C LYS A 75 2.79 -9.10 18.77
N ILE A 76 3.50 -8.47 17.84
CA ILE A 76 3.99 -7.09 18.00
C ILE A 76 2.81 -6.11 17.99
N TYR A 77 1.85 -6.29 17.08
CA TYR A 77 0.65 -5.47 16.94
C TYR A 77 -0.19 -5.48 18.22
N ALA A 78 -0.40 -6.64 18.83
CA ALA A 78 -1.13 -6.75 20.09
C ALA A 78 -0.42 -6.00 21.22
N LYS A 79 0.90 -6.17 21.35
CA LYS A 79 1.70 -5.47 22.37
C LYS A 79 1.70 -3.96 22.19
N ALA A 80 1.69 -3.48 20.96
CA ALA A 80 1.75 -2.06 20.62
C ALA A 80 0.42 -1.31 20.76
N ASN A 81 -0.69 -2.03 20.77
CA ASN A 81 -2.03 -1.44 20.74
C ASN A 81 -2.81 -1.74 22.01
N HIS A 82 -3.14 -0.68 22.76
CA HIS A 82 -3.81 -0.77 24.06
C HIS A 82 -5.18 -1.47 23.98
N GLU A 83 -5.81 -1.46 22.82
CA GLU A 83 -7.06 -2.18 22.56
C GLU A 83 -6.93 -3.70 22.80
N PHE A 84 -5.68 -4.20 22.85
CA PHE A 84 -5.34 -5.61 23.09
C PHE A 84 -4.56 -5.83 24.39
N ALA A 85 -4.58 -4.87 25.34
CA ALA A 85 -3.74 -4.87 26.54
C ALA A 85 -3.71 -6.22 27.32
N ASN A 86 -4.81 -6.98 27.26
CA ASN A 86 -4.95 -8.27 27.95
C ASN A 86 -5.02 -9.46 26.97
N ILE A 87 -4.67 -9.27 25.69
CA ILE A 87 -4.81 -10.28 24.65
C ILE A 87 -3.50 -10.42 23.90
N GLU A 88 -2.65 -11.35 24.31
CA GLU A 88 -1.35 -11.58 23.65
C GLU A 88 -1.49 -11.98 22.17
N ARG A 89 -2.54 -12.73 21.86
CA ARG A 89 -2.80 -13.26 20.50
C ARG A 89 -4.22 -12.98 20.05
N PRO A 90 -4.56 -11.72 19.72
CA PRO A 90 -5.91 -11.39 19.30
C PRO A 90 -6.30 -12.18 18.05
N PRO A 91 -7.57 -12.66 17.97
CA PRO A 91 -8.11 -13.23 16.76
C PRO A 91 -8.02 -12.26 15.58
N ALA A 92 -7.80 -12.79 14.37
CA ALA A 92 -7.69 -11.97 13.17
C ALA A 92 -8.86 -11.00 12.95
N PRO A 93 -10.12 -11.37 13.22
CA PRO A 93 -11.25 -10.44 13.08
C PRO A 93 -11.15 -9.19 13.97
N MET A 94 -10.59 -9.31 15.18
CA MET A 94 -10.40 -8.15 16.07
C MET A 94 -9.37 -7.16 15.50
N ILE A 95 -8.27 -7.69 14.94
CA ILE A 95 -7.27 -6.88 14.23
C ILE A 95 -7.91 -6.21 13.01
N ASP A 96 -8.67 -6.97 12.23
CA ASP A 96 -9.33 -6.49 11.01
C ASP A 96 -10.35 -5.38 11.33
N GLU A 97 -11.06 -5.46 12.46
CA GLU A 97 -12.02 -4.45 12.88
C GLU A 97 -11.33 -3.13 13.29
N LEU A 98 -10.23 -3.20 14.06
CA LEU A 98 -9.45 -2.01 14.42
C LEU A 98 -8.85 -1.35 13.16
N LEU A 99 -8.21 -2.14 12.30
CA LEU A 99 -7.66 -1.65 11.05
C LEU A 99 -8.74 -1.05 10.15
N HIS A 100 -9.94 -1.62 10.12
CA HIS A 100 -11.03 -1.10 9.29
C HIS A 100 -11.46 0.29 9.73
N ARG A 101 -11.57 0.53 11.02
CA ARG A 101 -11.89 1.86 11.59
C ARG A 101 -10.80 2.90 11.32
N GLU A 102 -9.54 2.47 11.19
CA GLU A 102 -8.41 3.39 11.03
C GLU A 102 -8.05 3.68 9.57
N ARG A 103 -8.44 2.85 8.61
CA ARG A 103 -8.02 2.97 7.21
C ARG A 103 -9.05 3.61 6.29
N ILE A 104 -10.33 3.61 6.70
CA ILE A 104 -11.41 4.13 5.87
C ILE A 104 -12.42 4.91 6.71
N THR A 105 -12.99 5.95 6.12
CA THR A 105 -14.05 6.79 6.71
C THR A 105 -15.41 6.22 6.32
N ASP A 106 -16.48 6.72 6.94
CA ASP A 106 -17.86 6.28 6.66
C ASP A 106 -18.29 6.64 5.23
N ASP A 107 -17.71 7.69 4.65
CA ASP A 107 -17.90 8.08 3.25
C ASP A 107 -16.93 7.36 2.28
N ASN A 108 -16.33 6.26 2.73
CA ASN A 108 -15.43 5.40 1.96
C ASN A 108 -14.13 6.07 1.45
N LYS A 109 -13.68 7.13 2.10
CA LYS A 109 -12.38 7.73 1.81
C LYS A 109 -11.29 7.13 2.67
N LYS A 110 -10.04 7.27 2.24
CA LYS A 110 -8.90 6.90 3.05
C LYS A 110 -8.87 7.78 4.31
N ARG A 111 -8.82 7.13 5.47
CA ARG A 111 -8.60 7.83 6.75
C ARG A 111 -7.12 8.15 6.90
N THR A 112 -6.84 9.40 7.21
CA THR A 112 -5.49 9.93 7.43
C THR A 112 -5.45 10.72 8.74
N TYR A 113 -4.27 11.12 9.19
CA TYR A 113 -4.09 11.98 10.34
C TYR A 113 -2.80 12.76 10.23
N VAL A 114 -2.68 13.84 10.98
CA VAL A 114 -1.47 14.68 11.03
C VAL A 114 -0.55 14.18 12.13
N SER A 115 0.77 14.16 11.86
CA SER A 115 1.85 13.90 12.82
C SER A 115 3.09 14.68 12.42
N ARG A 116 4.02 14.87 13.37
CA ARG A 116 5.36 15.38 13.03
C ARG A 116 6.13 14.26 12.33
N LEU A 117 6.91 14.60 11.31
CA LEU A 117 7.71 13.63 10.57
C LEU A 117 8.71 12.88 11.48
N VAL A 118 9.32 13.59 12.44
CA VAL A 118 10.29 13.03 13.39
C VAL A 118 9.72 11.94 14.30
N ASP A 119 8.41 11.92 14.50
CA ASP A 119 7.74 10.93 15.36
C ASP A 119 7.39 9.62 14.59
N LEU A 120 7.64 9.58 13.29
CA LEU A 120 7.27 8.45 12.45
C LEU A 120 8.44 7.50 12.24
N PRO A 121 8.25 6.18 12.41
CA PRO A 121 9.27 5.19 12.15
C PRO A 121 9.44 4.92 10.65
N ASP A 122 10.59 4.37 10.28
CA ASP A 122 10.84 3.87 8.94
C ASP A 122 9.78 2.84 8.51
N GLY A 123 9.36 2.89 7.25
CA GLY A 123 8.32 2.02 6.71
C GLY A 123 6.90 2.60 6.75
N CYS A 124 6.73 3.80 7.33
CA CYS A 124 5.47 4.54 7.24
C CYS A 124 5.36 5.33 5.94
N PHE A 125 4.12 5.58 5.52
CA PHE A 125 3.83 6.41 4.36
C PHE A 125 3.17 7.72 4.78
N VAL A 126 3.59 8.80 4.14
CA VAL A 126 3.09 10.16 4.35
C VAL A 126 2.80 10.86 3.03
N THR A 127 2.07 11.96 3.11
CA THR A 127 1.87 12.93 2.04
C THR A 127 1.85 14.35 2.63
N PHE A 128 1.79 15.36 1.79
CA PHE A 128 1.75 16.77 2.18
C PHE A 128 0.51 17.44 1.59
N ASP A 129 -0.01 18.47 2.24
CA ASP A 129 -1.13 19.26 1.72
C ASP A 129 -0.79 19.90 0.36
N THR A 130 0.48 20.27 0.16
CA THR A 130 0.98 20.92 -1.05
C THR A 130 1.49 19.95 -2.11
N ASP A 131 1.54 18.64 -1.80
CA ASP A 131 2.09 17.62 -2.68
C ASP A 131 1.33 16.31 -2.50
N PRO A 132 0.49 15.91 -3.47
CA PRO A 132 -0.36 14.72 -3.36
C PRO A 132 0.40 13.39 -3.52
N ASN A 133 1.70 13.43 -3.80
CA ASN A 133 2.50 12.21 -3.90
C ASN A 133 2.60 11.51 -2.54
N ALA A 134 2.69 10.19 -2.56
CA ALA A 134 2.96 9.39 -1.38
C ALA A 134 4.46 9.18 -1.20
N TYR A 135 4.92 9.27 0.03
CA TYR A 135 6.33 9.14 0.39
C TYR A 135 6.51 8.08 1.45
N LEU A 136 7.49 7.21 1.25
CA LEU A 136 7.99 6.29 2.26
C LEU A 136 8.99 7.02 3.17
N VAL A 137 8.81 6.93 4.48
CA VAL A 137 9.80 7.34 5.47
C VAL A 137 10.87 6.26 5.57
N SER A 138 12.13 6.59 5.32
CA SER A 138 13.26 5.65 5.35
C SER A 138 14.55 6.36 5.71
N LYS A 139 15.20 5.98 6.82
CA LYS A 139 16.53 6.47 7.25
C LYS A 139 16.67 8.00 7.21
N ASN A 140 15.69 8.72 7.77
CA ASN A 140 15.59 10.18 7.76
C ASN A 140 15.41 10.81 6.35
N GLU A 141 15.07 10.01 5.36
CA GLU A 141 14.76 10.46 3.99
C GLU A 141 13.30 10.17 3.66
N LEU A 142 12.80 10.89 2.66
CA LEU A 142 11.51 10.64 2.06
C LEU A 142 11.71 10.13 0.65
N LEU A 143 11.27 8.91 0.40
CA LEU A 143 11.33 8.30 -0.91
C LEU A 143 9.96 8.40 -1.57
N ARG A 144 9.87 9.08 -2.72
CA ARG A 144 8.63 9.17 -3.48
C ARG A 144 8.24 7.79 -4.01
N TRP A 145 7.03 7.37 -3.69
CA TRP A 145 6.49 6.13 -4.22
C TRP A 145 6.02 6.31 -5.67
N THR A 146 6.35 5.32 -6.49
CA THR A 146 5.78 5.12 -7.82
C THR A 146 5.36 3.67 -7.99
N PRO A 147 4.50 3.32 -8.96
CA PRO A 147 4.17 1.92 -9.23
C PRO A 147 5.37 1.03 -9.60
N PHE A 148 6.51 1.64 -9.92
CA PHE A 148 7.72 0.96 -10.39
C PHE A 148 8.85 0.92 -9.37
N GLY A 149 8.70 1.60 -8.24
CA GLY A 149 9.72 1.65 -7.20
C GLY A 149 9.72 2.97 -6.45
N TYR A 150 10.79 3.19 -5.70
CA TYR A 150 10.99 4.40 -4.92
C TYR A 150 12.01 5.32 -5.57
N GLU A 151 11.73 6.62 -5.53
CA GLU A 151 12.62 7.66 -6.04
C GLU A 151 13.02 8.60 -4.92
N ALA A 152 14.31 8.99 -4.86
CA ALA A 152 14.74 10.00 -3.89
C ALA A 152 13.98 11.31 -4.16
N ARG A 153 13.51 11.98 -3.11
CA ARG A 153 12.91 13.32 -3.23
C ARG A 153 13.96 14.29 -3.78
N GLY A 154 13.70 14.87 -4.94
CA GLY A 154 14.61 15.79 -5.61
C GLY A 154 15.32 15.25 -6.86
N LYS A 155 15.24 13.95 -7.14
CA LYS A 155 15.57 13.43 -8.46
C LYS A 155 14.31 13.48 -9.32
N THR A 156 14.10 14.59 -10.03
CA THR A 156 13.25 14.56 -11.22
C THR A 156 13.97 13.69 -12.23
N SER A 157 13.44 12.51 -12.54
CA SER A 157 13.88 11.80 -13.73
C SER A 157 13.45 12.66 -14.92
N THR A 158 14.36 13.45 -15.44
CA THR A 158 14.24 14.12 -16.75
C THR A 158 14.32 13.09 -17.88
N ASP A 159 14.54 11.85 -17.54
CA ASP A 159 14.58 10.74 -18.47
C ASP A 159 13.21 10.08 -18.56
N ARG A 160 12.30 10.73 -19.27
CA ARG A 160 11.16 10.07 -19.90
C ARG A 160 11.70 9.24 -21.07
N THR A 161 12.53 8.25 -20.76
CA THR A 161 12.78 7.19 -21.73
C THR A 161 11.46 6.49 -21.97
N ASP A 162 11.02 6.62 -23.19
CA ASP A 162 9.92 6.01 -23.86
C ASP A 162 9.76 4.53 -23.41
N TYR A 163 8.75 4.27 -22.58
CA TYR A 163 8.43 2.90 -22.10
C TYR A 163 7.95 1.96 -23.21
N THR A 164 8.06 2.40 -24.48
CA THR A 164 7.67 1.58 -25.63
C THR A 164 8.76 0.62 -26.12
N GLN A 165 10.01 0.71 -25.57
CA GLN A 165 11.15 -0.08 -26.02
C GLN A 165 11.88 -0.80 -24.87
N ARG A 166 11.21 -1.75 -24.20
CA ARG A 166 11.95 -2.87 -23.64
C ARG A 166 11.81 -4.03 -24.60
N PRO A 167 12.91 -4.66 -25.05
CA PRO A 167 12.83 -5.91 -25.80
C PRO A 167 12.11 -6.94 -24.91
N VAL A 168 10.99 -7.44 -25.36
CA VAL A 168 10.42 -8.67 -24.83
C VAL A 168 11.34 -9.80 -25.29
N ASP A 169 12.11 -10.32 -24.35
CA ASP A 169 12.89 -11.53 -24.59
C ASP A 169 11.91 -12.62 -25.04
N SER A 170 12.14 -13.18 -26.20
CA SER A 170 11.30 -14.19 -26.86
C SER A 170 11.56 -15.55 -26.22
N GLY A 171 11.08 -15.74 -24.98
CA GLY A 171 10.96 -17.02 -24.31
C GLY A 171 9.54 -17.53 -24.47
N ASP A 172 9.37 -18.62 -25.20
CA ASP A 172 8.14 -19.35 -25.48
C ASP A 172 7.26 -19.55 -24.24
N GLY A 173 6.00 -19.13 -24.32
CA GLY A 173 5.00 -19.56 -23.36
C GLY A 173 3.93 -18.55 -23.02
N ASN A 174 2.99 -18.31 -23.93
CA ASN A 174 1.57 -18.02 -23.68
C ASN A 174 1.18 -16.99 -22.60
N LEU A 175 1.84 -15.83 -22.59
CA LEU A 175 1.36 -14.64 -21.87
C LEU A 175 0.37 -13.90 -22.78
N ARG A 176 -0.92 -14.15 -22.58
CA ARG A 176 -1.98 -13.37 -23.22
C ARG A 176 -1.80 -11.90 -22.83
N ARG A 177 -1.66 -11.09 -23.87
CA ARG A 177 -1.64 -9.64 -23.91
C ARG A 177 -2.58 -9.04 -22.85
N PHE A 178 -2.00 -8.33 -21.88
CA PHE A 178 -2.77 -7.46 -20.99
C PHE A 178 -3.34 -6.30 -21.82
N GLU A 179 -4.58 -6.43 -22.27
CA GLU A 179 -5.29 -5.28 -22.80
C GLU A 179 -5.46 -4.25 -21.68
N ARG A 180 -5.01 -3.04 -21.96
CA ARG A 180 -5.09 -1.88 -21.06
C ARG A 180 -6.55 -1.68 -20.68
N ILE A 181 -6.87 -1.80 -19.40
CA ILE A 181 -8.11 -1.23 -18.87
C ILE A 181 -8.01 0.28 -19.08
N PRO A 182 -8.94 0.93 -19.78
CA PRO A 182 -8.91 2.37 -19.93
C PRO A 182 -9.14 3.00 -18.54
N LEU A 183 -8.06 3.43 -17.90
CA LEU A 183 -8.17 4.44 -16.84
C LEU A 183 -8.64 5.71 -17.53
N ASP A 184 -9.77 6.24 -17.07
CA ASP A 184 -10.32 7.51 -17.55
C ASP A 184 -9.26 8.61 -17.35
N ARG A 185 -8.46 8.84 -18.39
CA ARG A 185 -7.36 9.81 -18.43
C ARG A 185 -7.85 11.24 -18.25
N GLU A 186 -9.09 11.54 -18.61
CA GLU A 186 -9.62 12.90 -18.51
C GLU A 186 -9.88 13.31 -17.05
N ARG A 187 -10.20 12.36 -16.16
CA ARG A 187 -10.42 12.65 -14.74
C ARG A 187 -9.13 12.84 -13.96
N LEU A 188 -8.02 12.22 -14.40
CA LEU A 188 -6.68 12.40 -13.80
C LEU A 188 -5.97 13.64 -14.35
N LEU A 189 -6.29 14.11 -15.54
CA LEU A 189 -5.64 15.27 -16.17
C LEU A 189 -6.23 16.61 -15.71
N LYS A 190 -7.41 16.65 -15.10
CA LYS A 190 -8.00 17.89 -14.58
C LYS A 190 -7.41 18.39 -13.26
N VAL A 191 -6.48 17.66 -12.64
CA VAL A 191 -5.74 18.09 -11.44
C VAL A 191 -4.36 18.69 -11.79
N SER A 192 -3.99 18.74 -13.04
CA SER A 192 -2.61 19.02 -13.49
C SER A 192 -2.46 20.33 -14.26
N SER A 193 -2.78 21.46 -13.67
CA SER A 193 -2.32 22.76 -14.23
C SER A 193 -2.11 23.87 -13.20
N ASN A 194 -1.77 23.54 -11.97
CA ASN A 194 -1.27 24.53 -11.04
C ASN A 194 0.24 24.32 -10.89
N ASN A 195 1.02 25.41 -11.08
CA ASN A 195 2.46 25.54 -10.92
C ASN A 195 2.98 24.95 -9.60
N TYR A 196 3.15 23.63 -9.53
CA TYR A 196 3.91 23.03 -8.44
C TYR A 196 5.40 23.26 -8.74
N PRO A 197 6.16 23.81 -7.80
CA PRO A 197 7.62 23.91 -7.97
C PRO A 197 8.15 22.49 -8.20
N SER A 198 8.94 22.34 -9.22
CA SER A 198 9.55 21.08 -9.66
C SER A 198 10.43 20.42 -8.59
N ASN A 199 10.66 21.10 -7.46
CA ASN A 199 11.48 20.60 -6.35
C ASN A 199 11.12 21.36 -5.06
N PRO A 200 10.07 20.95 -4.32
CA PRO A 200 9.83 21.57 -3.01
C PRO A 200 11.03 21.28 -2.10
N PRO A 201 11.45 22.23 -1.25
CA PRO A 201 12.56 22.04 -0.32
C PRO A 201 12.34 20.78 0.51
N ALA A 202 13.43 20.08 0.88
CA ALA A 202 13.34 18.94 1.78
C ALA A 202 12.59 19.36 3.04
N PRO A 203 11.57 18.58 3.51
CA PRO A 203 10.83 18.97 4.69
C PRO A 203 11.76 18.94 5.88
N ASN A 204 11.66 19.95 6.72
CA ASN A 204 12.28 19.92 8.04
C ASN A 204 11.68 18.71 8.81
N LEU A 205 12.50 17.95 9.53
CA LEU A 205 12.06 16.83 10.38
C LEU A 205 10.95 17.24 11.37
N SER A 206 10.88 18.52 11.74
CA SER A 206 9.82 19.08 12.60
C SER A 206 8.51 19.36 11.86
N SER A 207 8.46 19.20 10.52
CA SER A 207 7.27 19.52 9.75
C SER A 207 6.13 18.54 10.05
N ASN A 208 4.92 19.08 10.08
CA ASN A 208 3.71 18.26 10.11
C ASN A 208 3.49 17.62 8.74
N VAL A 209 3.12 16.35 8.74
CA VAL A 209 2.82 15.56 7.55
C VAL A 209 1.48 14.85 7.72
N ILE A 210 0.83 14.52 6.62
CA ILE A 210 -0.38 13.70 6.60
C ILE A 210 0.05 12.24 6.50
N VAL A 211 -0.27 11.45 7.52
CA VAL A 211 0.10 10.04 7.60
C VAL A 211 -0.94 9.18 6.88
N LEU A 212 -0.47 8.35 5.96
CA LEU A 212 -1.28 7.41 5.19
C LEU A 212 -1.36 6.03 5.85
N THR A 213 -0.34 5.65 6.63
CA THR A 213 -0.30 4.37 7.35
C THR A 213 -1.23 4.43 8.58
N PRO A 214 -2.12 3.44 8.78
CA PRO A 214 -3.01 3.39 9.95
C PRO A 214 -2.25 3.50 11.28
N ARG A 215 -2.83 4.19 12.27
CA ARG A 215 -2.18 4.47 13.56
C ARG A 215 -1.70 3.21 14.28
N SER A 216 -2.51 2.17 14.31
CA SER A 216 -2.17 0.92 14.96
C SER A 216 -1.01 0.18 14.27
N ILE A 217 -0.87 0.33 12.96
CA ILE A 217 0.30 -0.17 12.20
C ILE A 217 1.54 0.66 12.53
N VAL A 218 1.43 2.00 12.59
CA VAL A 218 2.55 2.86 13.01
C VAL A 218 3.05 2.46 14.39
N ARG A 219 2.15 2.26 15.37
CA ARG A 219 2.51 1.77 16.72
C ARG A 219 3.21 0.40 16.67
N ALA A 220 2.75 -0.51 15.81
CA ALA A 220 3.41 -1.81 15.65
C ALA A 220 4.83 -1.68 15.05
N ILE A 221 5.04 -0.79 14.09
CA ILE A 221 6.37 -0.52 13.52
C ILE A 221 7.27 0.10 14.59
N GLN A 222 6.81 1.08 15.37
CA GLN A 222 7.52 1.66 16.51
C GLN A 222 7.90 0.62 17.57
N ALA A 223 7.06 -0.39 17.78
CA ALA A 223 7.30 -1.51 18.69
C ALA A 223 8.20 -2.61 18.10
N GLY A 224 8.78 -2.41 16.92
CA GLY A 224 9.78 -3.27 16.31
C GLY A 224 9.29 -4.17 15.17
N TYR A 225 8.07 -3.98 14.66
CA TYR A 225 7.69 -4.64 13.42
C TYR A 225 8.38 -3.97 12.24
N GLN A 226 9.17 -4.73 11.49
CA GLN A 226 9.90 -4.20 10.34
C GLN A 226 9.20 -4.61 9.04
N PRO A 227 8.54 -3.67 8.33
CA PRO A 227 8.00 -3.95 7.01
C PRO A 227 9.08 -4.37 6.02
N GLN A 228 8.78 -5.32 5.16
CA GLN A 228 9.63 -5.62 4.03
C GLN A 228 9.48 -4.53 2.98
N ILE A 229 10.60 -3.92 2.58
CA ILE A 229 10.68 -2.81 1.63
C ILE A 229 11.54 -3.24 0.45
N SER A 230 11.05 -3.07 -0.77
CA SER A 230 11.80 -3.33 -2.01
C SER A 230 12.46 -2.04 -2.48
N LEU A 231 13.64 -1.75 -1.94
CA LEU A 231 14.50 -0.67 -2.45
C LEU A 231 15.25 -1.21 -3.67
N THR A 232 14.68 -1.08 -4.85
CA THR A 232 15.33 -1.39 -6.14
C THR A 232 15.94 -0.17 -6.78
#